data_7b674510c31dfa1c19378f0d422dc99a
#
_entry.id   7b674510c31dfa1c19378f0d422dc99a
#
_cell.length_a   1.000
_cell.length_b   1.000
_cell.length_c   1.000
_cell.angle_alpha   90.00
_cell.angle_beta   90.00
_cell.angle_gamma   90.00
#
_symmetry.space_group_name_H-M   'P 1'
#
loop_
_entity.id
_entity.type
_entity.pdbx_description
1 polymer ?
#
loop_
_entity_poly.entity_id
_entity_poly.type
_entity_poly.pdbx_seq_one_letter_code
_entity_poly.pdbx_strand_id
1 'polypeptide(L)'
;MRTFNIPTHYRSSLIGRLKAFRKVKDPKKKDLAPTLLDLGTVRFILARHFGFCYGVENAIEISYRALEDNPGKRIFLLSQMIHNPEVNEDLEGRGLRFIQDTHGQMLMDWDELKSDDIVIIPAFGTTLETEARLKALGIDPLKHNTTCPFVEKVWKRSAQLGESKHTVIIHGKAAHEETRATFSHTAMGSPAVIVKDMAETEELERIITGEIPLERFAELFGTHCTPGFDPAKDLQRIGVVNQTTMLATETQAIADHLKQVMLKKYGEAELNKHFADTRDTLCYATNDNQDATLELLKQEADLALVVGGYNSSNTSHIVELLERQFPTYFINGDKELLRSGEIEHFIYPAHKLKRTADWLPTKRPVTIVLTSGASCPDTLLDRVMLKVLDFVEGATDAETAVSALVENGPPQ
;
A
#
# COMPACT_ATOMS: atom_id res chain seq x y z
N MET A 1 6.83 -1.20 -20.84
CA MET A 1 6.99 -0.71 -19.45
C MET A 1 8.46 -0.38 -19.24
N ARG A 2 8.77 0.75 -18.59
CA ARG A 2 10.16 1.08 -18.22
C ARG A 2 10.72 -0.01 -17.30
N THR A 3 11.97 -0.38 -17.49
CA THR A 3 12.71 -1.27 -16.57
C THR A 3 13.54 -0.39 -15.66
N PHE A 4 13.49 -0.63 -14.36
CA PHE A 4 14.23 0.10 -13.36
C PHE A 4 15.54 -0.61 -13.00
N ASN A 5 16.57 0.18 -12.72
CA ASN A 5 17.83 -0.34 -12.22
C ASN A 5 17.78 -0.40 -10.70
N ILE A 6 17.17 -1.46 -10.18
CA ILE A 6 17.14 -1.74 -8.74
C ILE A 6 18.27 -2.69 -8.35
N PRO A 7 18.78 -2.61 -7.10
CA PRO A 7 19.83 -3.50 -6.60
C PRO A 7 19.50 -4.99 -6.77
N THR A 8 20.53 -5.76 -7.10
CA THR A 8 20.37 -7.20 -7.36
C THR A 8 19.92 -7.99 -6.14
N HIS A 9 20.27 -7.54 -4.94
CA HIS A 9 19.88 -8.18 -3.69
C HIS A 9 18.37 -8.10 -3.37
N TYR A 10 17.61 -7.23 -4.08
CA TYR A 10 16.14 -7.25 -4.05
C TYR A 10 15.51 -8.18 -5.09
N ARG A 11 16.32 -8.69 -6.02
CA ARG A 11 15.83 -9.56 -7.10
C ARG A 11 15.94 -11.03 -6.70
N SER A 12 14.82 -11.71 -6.73
CA SER A 12 14.72 -13.13 -6.42
C SER A 12 15.26 -14.01 -7.55
N SER A 13 15.92 -15.10 -7.19
CA SER A 13 16.31 -16.14 -8.13
C SER A 13 15.16 -17.14 -8.42
N LEU A 14 14.36 -17.49 -7.42
CA LEU A 14 13.27 -18.47 -7.51
C LEU A 14 11.97 -17.81 -8.00
N ILE A 15 11.45 -16.86 -7.21
CA ILE A 15 10.21 -16.12 -7.53
C ILE A 15 10.37 -15.33 -8.83
N GLY A 16 11.55 -14.76 -9.08
CA GLY A 16 11.83 -14.03 -10.31
C GLY A 16 11.68 -14.91 -11.58
N ARG A 17 12.11 -16.17 -11.54
CA ARG A 17 11.93 -17.15 -12.64
C ARG A 17 10.47 -17.52 -12.83
N LEU A 18 9.73 -17.73 -11.75
CA LEU A 18 8.29 -18.00 -11.81
C LEU A 18 7.52 -16.82 -12.41
N LYS A 19 7.83 -15.59 -11.99
CA LYS A 19 7.24 -14.37 -12.57
C LYS A 19 7.58 -14.22 -14.07
N ALA A 20 8.83 -14.49 -14.46
CA ALA A 20 9.25 -14.44 -15.86
C ALA A 20 8.50 -15.48 -16.71
N PHE A 21 8.39 -16.70 -16.22
CA PHE A 21 7.61 -17.77 -16.85
C PHE A 21 6.13 -17.38 -17.04
N ARG A 22 5.49 -16.89 -15.99
CA ARG A 22 4.09 -16.40 -16.05
C ARG A 22 3.93 -15.24 -17.03
N LYS A 23 4.91 -14.34 -17.09
CA LYS A 23 4.90 -13.19 -18.03
C LYS A 23 4.96 -13.63 -19.49
N VAL A 24 5.69 -14.69 -19.79
CA VAL A 24 5.75 -15.26 -21.16
C VAL A 24 4.41 -15.89 -21.54
N LYS A 25 3.78 -16.64 -20.63
CA LYS A 25 2.48 -17.30 -20.87
C LYS A 25 1.30 -16.33 -20.92
N ASP A 26 1.33 -15.28 -20.08
CA ASP A 26 0.29 -14.27 -20.00
C ASP A 26 0.90 -12.86 -19.97
N PRO A 27 1.36 -12.34 -21.12
CA PRO A 27 2.00 -11.03 -21.20
C PRO A 27 1.07 -9.85 -20.87
N LYS A 28 -0.25 -10.06 -21.00
CA LYS A 28 -1.27 -9.04 -20.68
C LYS A 28 -1.75 -9.11 -19.22
N LYS A 29 -1.24 -10.06 -18.45
CA LYS A 29 -1.58 -10.28 -17.04
C LYS A 29 -3.10 -10.43 -16.76
N LYS A 30 -3.81 -11.08 -17.68
CA LYS A 30 -5.28 -11.30 -17.57
C LYS A 30 -5.64 -12.57 -16.82
N ASP A 31 -4.75 -13.53 -16.79
CA ASP A 31 -4.91 -14.76 -16.04
C ASP A 31 -4.48 -14.52 -14.59
N LEU A 32 -5.45 -14.43 -13.70
CA LEU A 32 -5.24 -14.22 -12.27
C LEU A 32 -5.02 -15.51 -11.49
N ALA A 33 -5.09 -16.67 -12.13
CA ALA A 33 -4.91 -17.95 -11.47
C ALA A 33 -3.55 -18.01 -10.73
N PRO A 34 -3.53 -18.47 -9.48
CA PRO A 34 -2.29 -18.60 -8.72
C PRO A 34 -1.34 -19.63 -9.33
N THR A 35 -0.10 -19.60 -8.91
CA THR A 35 0.90 -20.59 -9.33
C THR A 35 1.08 -21.60 -8.20
N LEU A 36 0.83 -22.89 -8.50
CA LEU A 36 1.15 -23.98 -7.58
C LEU A 36 2.60 -24.40 -7.79
N LEU A 37 3.39 -24.34 -6.72
CA LEU A 37 4.73 -24.91 -6.64
C LEU A 37 4.67 -26.12 -5.69
N ASP A 38 4.73 -27.32 -6.26
CA ASP A 38 4.67 -28.57 -5.51
C ASP A 38 6.09 -29.09 -5.20
N LEU A 39 6.42 -29.21 -3.93
CA LEU A 39 7.69 -29.75 -3.43
C LEU A 39 7.51 -31.09 -2.71
N GLY A 40 6.45 -31.81 -3.01
CA GLY A 40 6.15 -33.11 -2.42
C GLY A 40 5.46 -32.99 -1.06
N THR A 41 6.22 -32.80 0.01
CA THR A 41 5.68 -32.67 1.37
C THR A 41 5.19 -31.24 1.72
N VAL A 42 5.55 -30.25 0.89
CA VAL A 42 5.07 -28.85 0.98
C VAL A 42 4.56 -28.41 -0.38
N ARG A 43 3.49 -27.66 -0.40
CA ARG A 43 2.96 -26.97 -1.58
C ARG A 43 2.82 -25.49 -1.29
N PHE A 44 3.35 -24.64 -2.16
CA PHE A 44 3.11 -23.20 -2.12
C PHE A 44 2.13 -22.80 -3.22
N ILE A 45 1.10 -22.05 -2.84
CA ILE A 45 0.17 -21.40 -3.76
C ILE A 45 0.55 -19.91 -3.78
N LEU A 46 1.19 -19.50 -4.87
CA LEU A 46 1.70 -18.13 -5.04
C LEU A 46 0.67 -17.28 -5.76
N ALA A 47 0.37 -16.09 -5.24
CA ALA A 47 -0.49 -15.13 -5.93
C ALA A 47 0.02 -14.81 -7.34
N ARG A 48 -0.88 -14.38 -8.24
CA ARG A 48 -0.47 -13.93 -9.59
C ARG A 48 0.28 -12.60 -9.55
N HIS A 49 -0.13 -11.69 -8.66
CA HIS A 49 0.43 -10.36 -8.48
C HIS A 49 0.85 -10.17 -7.03
N PHE A 50 2.09 -9.76 -6.83
CA PHE A 50 2.72 -9.42 -5.55
C PHE A 50 4.11 -8.84 -5.79
N GLY A 51 4.73 -8.29 -4.73
CA GLY A 51 6.08 -7.74 -4.79
C GLY A 51 6.14 -6.33 -5.38
N PHE A 52 7.33 -5.81 -5.59
CA PHE A 52 7.56 -4.41 -5.98
C PHE A 52 6.70 -3.95 -7.15
N CYS A 53 5.99 -2.83 -6.94
CA CYS A 53 5.26 -2.13 -7.99
C CYS A 53 6.13 -1.05 -8.66
N TYR A 54 5.61 -0.46 -9.75
CA TYR A 54 6.28 0.61 -10.50
C TYR A 54 6.73 1.77 -9.60
N GLY A 55 5.85 2.25 -8.72
CA GLY A 55 6.16 3.38 -7.82
C GLY A 55 7.32 3.07 -6.87
N VAL A 56 7.34 1.86 -6.33
CA VAL A 56 8.39 1.37 -5.44
C VAL A 56 9.72 1.22 -6.16
N GLU A 57 9.75 0.56 -7.32
CA GLU A 57 10.98 0.41 -8.12
C GLU A 57 11.55 1.76 -8.53
N ASN A 58 10.68 2.72 -8.92
CA ASN A 58 11.10 4.09 -9.25
C ASN A 58 11.73 4.81 -8.07
N ALA A 59 11.12 4.69 -6.88
CA ALA A 59 11.61 5.32 -5.66
C ALA A 59 12.98 4.76 -5.25
N ILE A 60 13.14 3.44 -5.32
CA ILE A 60 14.42 2.77 -5.04
C ILE A 60 15.49 3.23 -6.04
N GLU A 61 15.21 3.19 -7.35
CA GLU A 61 16.18 3.62 -8.38
C GLU A 61 16.66 5.06 -8.15
N ILE A 62 15.75 6.00 -7.85
CA ILE A 62 16.11 7.41 -7.60
C ILE A 62 16.97 7.53 -6.34
N SER A 63 16.65 6.81 -5.27
CA SER A 63 17.40 6.87 -4.01
C SER A 63 18.81 6.34 -4.14
N TYR A 64 18.98 5.20 -4.81
CA TYR A 64 20.30 4.65 -5.07
C TYR A 64 21.12 5.54 -5.99
N ARG A 65 20.50 6.10 -7.03
CA ARG A 65 21.16 7.06 -7.92
C ARG A 65 21.55 8.33 -7.16
N ALA A 66 20.73 8.83 -6.24
CA ALA A 66 21.08 9.98 -5.41
C ALA A 66 22.33 9.71 -4.57
N LEU A 67 22.49 8.49 -4.04
CA LEU A 67 23.70 8.06 -3.32
C LEU A 67 24.93 7.98 -4.24
N GLU A 68 24.79 7.36 -5.41
CA GLU A 68 25.85 7.17 -6.39
C GLU A 68 26.37 8.50 -6.98
N ASP A 69 25.44 9.41 -7.33
CA ASP A 69 25.77 10.66 -7.98
C ASP A 69 26.30 11.74 -7.01
N ASN A 70 26.17 11.54 -5.69
CA ASN A 70 26.52 12.55 -4.69
C ASN A 70 27.42 12.00 -3.57
N PRO A 71 28.58 11.43 -3.90
CA PRO A 71 29.47 10.89 -2.89
C PRO A 71 29.92 11.97 -1.88
N GLY A 72 29.84 11.67 -0.59
CA GLY A 72 30.25 12.56 0.49
C GLY A 72 29.25 13.65 0.87
N LYS A 73 28.11 13.77 0.20
CA LYS A 73 27.02 14.67 0.62
C LYS A 73 26.14 14.01 1.68
N ARG A 74 25.53 14.85 2.50
CA ARG A 74 24.47 14.40 3.41
C ARG A 74 23.18 14.21 2.60
N ILE A 75 22.61 13.02 2.71
CA ILE A 75 21.36 12.67 2.00
C ILE A 75 20.33 12.24 3.04
N PHE A 76 19.17 12.83 2.94
CA PHE A 76 18.06 12.60 3.84
C PHE A 76 16.86 12.03 3.08
N LEU A 77 16.14 11.13 3.73
CA LEU A 77 14.78 10.77 3.38
C LEU A 77 13.83 11.59 4.25
N LEU A 78 12.84 12.22 3.65
CA LEU A 78 11.86 12.98 4.44
C LEU A 78 11.18 12.07 5.47
N SER A 79 10.77 10.87 5.06
CA SER A 79 10.30 9.78 5.91
C SER A 79 10.67 8.43 5.28
N GLN A 80 10.10 7.32 5.74
CA GLN A 80 10.33 6.02 5.12
C GLN A 80 10.07 6.08 3.61
N MET A 81 11.00 5.55 2.80
CA MET A 81 10.88 5.53 1.34
C MET A 81 9.62 4.80 0.89
N ILE A 82 9.40 3.65 1.48
CA ILE A 82 8.25 2.76 1.29
C ILE A 82 7.99 2.04 2.62
N HIS A 83 6.81 1.47 2.78
CA HIS A 83 6.47 0.70 3.97
C HIS A 83 7.07 -0.72 3.91
N ASN A 84 8.41 -0.80 3.98
CA ASN A 84 9.16 -2.04 4.10
C ASN A 84 10.43 -1.80 4.94
N PRO A 85 10.57 -2.46 6.11
CA PRO A 85 11.70 -2.25 7.02
C PRO A 85 13.06 -2.56 6.36
N GLU A 86 13.18 -3.68 5.64
CA GLU A 86 14.44 -4.11 5.04
C GLU A 86 14.98 -3.09 4.03
N VAL A 87 14.10 -2.48 3.23
CA VAL A 87 14.51 -1.45 2.27
C VAL A 87 14.96 -0.17 2.99
N ASN A 88 14.24 0.22 4.03
CA ASN A 88 14.61 1.43 4.80
C ASN A 88 15.91 1.23 5.59
N GLU A 89 16.11 0.06 6.22
CA GLU A 89 17.34 -0.31 6.91
C GLU A 89 18.56 -0.37 5.96
N ASP A 90 18.38 -0.89 4.74
CA ASP A 90 19.42 -0.91 3.73
C ASP A 90 19.83 0.51 3.30
N LEU A 91 18.86 1.40 3.07
CA LEU A 91 19.13 2.79 2.73
C LEU A 91 19.83 3.53 3.89
N GLU A 92 19.39 3.32 5.12
CA GLU A 92 20.01 3.88 6.32
C GLU A 92 21.45 3.35 6.50
N GLY A 93 21.66 2.05 6.31
CA GLY A 93 22.98 1.42 6.33
C GLY A 93 23.96 1.98 5.29
N ARG A 94 23.45 2.61 4.22
CA ARG A 94 24.24 3.33 3.19
C ARG A 94 24.46 4.79 3.50
N GLY A 95 23.97 5.27 4.65
CA GLY A 95 24.22 6.63 5.15
C GLY A 95 23.08 7.62 4.91
N LEU A 96 21.91 7.19 4.42
CA LEU A 96 20.71 8.03 4.43
C LEU A 96 20.22 8.21 5.87
N ARG A 97 19.63 9.37 6.17
CA ARG A 97 19.00 9.66 7.46
C ARG A 97 17.54 10.04 7.25
N PHE A 98 16.69 9.69 8.21
CA PHE A 98 15.29 10.10 8.20
C PHE A 98 15.10 11.43 8.92
N ILE A 99 14.29 12.33 8.33
CA ILE A 99 13.93 13.61 8.93
C ILE A 99 12.78 13.43 9.91
N GLN A 100 11.80 12.62 9.55
CA GLN A 100 10.61 12.32 10.35
C GLN A 100 10.21 10.85 10.21
N ASP A 101 9.38 10.38 11.14
CA ASP A 101 8.73 9.07 11.03
C ASP A 101 7.51 9.10 10.08
N THR A 102 6.85 7.96 9.90
CA THR A 102 5.64 7.84 9.04
C THR A 102 4.42 8.60 9.57
N HIS A 103 4.42 8.96 10.85
CA HIS A 103 3.37 9.78 11.47
C HIS A 103 3.65 11.29 11.38
N GLY A 104 4.84 11.67 10.91
CA GLY A 104 5.30 13.05 10.83
C GLY A 104 5.96 13.56 12.12
N GLN A 105 6.25 12.66 13.08
CA GLN A 105 7.04 13.00 14.24
C GLN A 105 8.50 13.21 13.82
N MET A 106 9.07 14.35 14.24
CA MET A 106 10.44 14.70 13.87
C MET A 106 11.45 13.77 14.57
N LEU A 107 12.39 13.26 13.78
CA LEU A 107 13.56 12.49 14.23
C LEU A 107 14.83 13.36 14.32
N MET A 108 14.80 14.53 13.67
CA MET A 108 15.82 15.56 13.73
C MET A 108 15.19 16.95 13.56
N ASP A 109 15.89 17.99 14.01
CA ASP A 109 15.39 19.36 13.82
C ASP A 109 15.60 19.83 12.36
N TRP A 110 14.64 20.59 11.84
CA TRP A 110 14.73 21.21 10.52
C TRP A 110 15.95 22.14 10.40
N ASP A 111 16.34 22.79 11.48
CA ASP A 111 17.47 23.73 11.53
C ASP A 111 18.83 23.04 11.38
N GLU A 112 18.88 21.72 11.47
CA GLU A 112 20.07 20.92 11.17
C GLU A 112 20.31 20.75 9.66
N LEU A 113 19.29 20.99 8.81
CA LEU A 113 19.42 20.91 7.36
C LEU A 113 20.13 22.14 6.82
N LYS A 114 20.93 21.92 5.78
CA LYS A 114 21.68 22.94 5.05
C LYS A 114 21.23 22.99 3.60
N SER A 115 21.41 24.13 2.95
CA SER A 115 21.02 24.32 1.56
C SER A 115 21.71 23.41 0.54
N ASP A 116 22.83 22.80 0.91
CA ASP A 116 23.58 21.85 0.07
C ASP A 116 23.24 20.38 0.36
N ASP A 117 22.37 20.12 1.34
CA ASP A 117 21.85 18.78 1.64
C ASP A 117 20.90 18.31 0.53
N ILE A 118 20.82 17.00 0.40
CA ILE A 118 19.87 16.36 -0.51
C ILE A 118 18.72 15.78 0.31
N VAL A 119 17.48 16.18 -0.03
CA VAL A 119 16.29 15.61 0.58
C VAL A 119 15.51 14.86 -0.48
N ILE A 120 15.23 13.59 -0.23
CA ILE A 120 14.44 12.71 -1.08
C ILE A 120 13.01 12.68 -0.54
N ILE A 121 12.04 13.03 -1.39
CA ILE A 121 10.61 12.90 -1.08
C ILE A 121 10.19 11.45 -1.31
N PRO A 122 9.53 10.77 -0.34
CA PRO A 122 9.13 9.37 -0.46
C PRO A 122 8.05 9.12 -1.51
N ALA A 123 7.80 7.85 -1.83
CA ALA A 123 6.81 7.45 -2.85
C ALA A 123 5.37 7.91 -2.53
N PHE A 124 5.07 8.22 -1.30
CA PHE A 124 3.76 8.72 -0.83
C PHE A 124 3.53 10.21 -1.11
N GLY A 125 4.58 10.93 -1.54
CA GLY A 125 4.58 12.38 -1.64
C GLY A 125 4.76 13.07 -0.29
N THR A 126 4.51 14.36 -0.26
CA THR A 126 4.56 15.17 0.96
C THR A 126 3.56 16.32 0.92
N THR A 127 3.38 17.00 2.06
CA THR A 127 2.51 18.15 2.15
C THR A 127 3.15 19.39 1.55
N LEU A 128 2.33 20.35 1.12
CA LEU A 128 2.80 21.62 0.54
C LEU A 128 3.54 22.47 1.56
N GLU A 129 3.17 22.38 2.84
CA GLU A 129 3.86 23.06 3.94
C GLU A 129 5.30 22.54 4.07
N THR A 130 5.49 21.23 3.95
CA THR A 130 6.82 20.60 3.95
C THR A 130 7.64 21.03 2.73
N GLU A 131 7.03 21.04 1.54
CA GLU A 131 7.72 21.54 0.33
C GLU A 131 8.13 23.01 0.47
N ALA A 132 7.24 23.86 0.99
CA ALA A 132 7.53 25.27 1.22
C ALA A 132 8.69 25.45 2.22
N ARG A 133 8.72 24.64 3.28
CA ARG A 133 9.80 24.66 4.27
C ARG A 133 11.14 24.25 3.68
N LEU A 134 11.20 23.20 2.88
CA LEU A 134 12.42 22.80 2.16
C LEU A 134 12.90 23.91 1.23
N LYS A 135 12.01 24.52 0.44
CA LYS A 135 12.33 25.66 -0.43
C LYS A 135 12.88 26.86 0.35
N ALA A 136 12.33 27.17 1.53
CA ALA A 136 12.81 28.24 2.40
C ALA A 136 14.24 27.97 2.92
N LEU A 137 14.63 26.71 3.09
CA LEU A 137 15.99 26.28 3.42
C LEU A 137 16.94 26.25 2.21
N GLY A 138 16.46 26.58 1.01
CA GLY A 138 17.25 26.52 -0.23
C GLY A 138 17.36 25.12 -0.84
N ILE A 139 16.57 24.17 -0.37
CA ILE A 139 16.54 22.78 -0.88
C ILE A 139 15.39 22.66 -1.88
N ASP A 140 15.70 22.19 -3.09
CA ASP A 140 14.67 21.90 -4.11
C ASP A 140 14.00 20.53 -3.85
N PRO A 141 12.73 20.51 -3.41
CA PRO A 141 12.03 19.27 -3.10
C PRO A 141 11.69 18.45 -4.35
N LEU A 142 11.74 19.05 -5.55
CA LEU A 142 11.40 18.37 -6.80
C LEU A 142 12.57 17.60 -7.40
N LYS A 143 13.81 17.97 -7.04
CA LYS A 143 15.02 17.39 -7.64
C LYS A 143 15.16 15.89 -7.40
N HIS A 144 14.79 15.42 -6.21
CA HIS A 144 14.82 14.01 -5.84
C HIS A 144 13.43 13.56 -5.35
N ASN A 145 12.40 13.96 -6.09
CA ASN A 145 11.03 13.58 -5.79
C ASN A 145 10.73 12.18 -6.33
N THR A 146 10.34 11.27 -5.44
CA THR A 146 9.97 9.89 -5.80
C THR A 146 8.46 9.66 -5.74
N THR A 147 7.67 10.72 -5.56
CA THR A 147 6.20 10.60 -5.49
C THR A 147 5.67 9.74 -6.62
N CYS A 148 4.89 8.75 -6.27
CA CYS A 148 4.32 7.81 -7.22
C CYS A 148 3.35 8.54 -8.18
N PRO A 149 3.45 8.35 -9.51
CA PRO A 149 2.53 8.97 -10.46
C PRO A 149 1.04 8.67 -10.21
N PHE A 150 0.73 7.57 -9.52
CA PHE A 150 -0.64 7.23 -9.14
C PHE A 150 -1.14 8.11 -7.98
N VAL A 151 -0.27 8.49 -7.05
CA VAL A 151 -0.57 9.49 -6.00
C VAL A 151 -0.81 10.85 -6.64
N GLU A 152 0.06 11.31 -7.55
CA GLU A 152 -0.15 12.56 -8.29
C GLU A 152 -1.45 12.56 -9.10
N LYS A 153 -1.88 11.40 -9.61
CA LYS A 153 -3.17 11.25 -10.30
C LYS A 153 -4.35 11.56 -9.37
N VAL A 154 -4.27 11.14 -8.10
CA VAL A 154 -5.28 11.49 -7.09
C VAL A 154 -5.33 13.00 -6.88
N TRP A 155 -4.16 13.65 -6.74
CA TRP A 155 -4.07 15.11 -6.58
C TRP A 155 -4.67 15.86 -7.77
N LYS A 156 -4.36 15.44 -9.00
CA LYS A 156 -4.96 15.99 -10.23
C LYS A 156 -6.48 15.83 -10.26
N ARG A 157 -6.97 14.67 -9.79
CA ARG A 157 -8.42 14.42 -9.74
C ARG A 157 -9.09 15.29 -8.69
N SER A 158 -8.47 15.47 -7.52
CA SER A 158 -8.95 16.41 -6.49
C SER A 158 -9.01 17.84 -7.01
N ALA A 159 -7.98 18.31 -7.73
CA ALA A 159 -7.99 19.64 -8.35
C ALA A 159 -9.15 19.82 -9.35
N GLN A 160 -9.42 18.82 -10.20
CA GLN A 160 -10.58 18.85 -11.13
C GLN A 160 -11.93 18.93 -10.39
N LEU A 161 -12.05 18.27 -9.25
CA LEU A 161 -13.25 18.39 -8.39
C LEU A 161 -13.39 19.83 -7.86
N GLY A 162 -12.29 20.43 -7.41
CA GLY A 162 -12.25 21.83 -6.96
C GLY A 162 -12.65 22.81 -8.06
N GLU A 163 -12.10 22.67 -9.28
CA GLU A 163 -12.47 23.48 -10.45
C GLU A 163 -13.97 23.41 -10.74
N SER A 164 -14.57 22.25 -10.55
CA SER A 164 -16.02 22.03 -10.68
C SER A 164 -16.82 22.35 -9.43
N LYS A 165 -16.18 22.98 -8.43
CA LYS A 165 -16.79 23.43 -7.15
C LYS A 165 -17.41 22.28 -6.34
N HIS A 166 -16.77 21.12 -6.33
CA HIS A 166 -17.13 20.01 -5.45
C HIS A 166 -16.16 19.94 -4.26
N THR A 167 -16.71 19.63 -3.10
CA THR A 167 -15.94 19.21 -1.94
C THR A 167 -15.38 17.83 -2.19
N VAL A 168 -14.14 17.61 -1.82
CA VAL A 168 -13.48 16.31 -1.97
C VAL A 168 -13.63 15.49 -0.70
N ILE A 169 -14.31 14.37 -0.80
CA ILE A 169 -14.33 13.35 0.26
C ILE A 169 -13.17 12.40 -0.01
N ILE A 170 -12.21 12.35 0.92
CA ILE A 170 -11.01 11.53 0.80
C ILE A 170 -11.19 10.27 1.65
N HIS A 171 -11.44 9.13 0.99
CA HIS A 171 -11.43 7.83 1.68
C HIS A 171 -10.00 7.41 1.95
N GLY A 172 -9.59 7.41 3.22
CA GLY A 172 -8.23 7.07 3.63
C GLY A 172 -7.99 7.25 5.12
N LYS A 173 -6.87 6.74 5.59
CA LYS A 173 -6.45 6.88 6.99
C LYS A 173 -5.79 8.25 7.17
N ALA A 174 -6.38 9.14 7.97
CA ALA A 174 -5.91 10.52 8.16
C ALA A 174 -4.44 10.61 8.62
N ALA A 175 -3.96 9.65 9.42
CA ALA A 175 -2.56 9.60 9.86
C ALA A 175 -1.59 9.08 8.78
N HIS A 176 -2.07 8.50 7.67
CA HIS A 176 -1.22 7.95 6.63
C HIS A 176 -0.57 9.07 5.79
N GLU A 177 0.72 8.92 5.46
CA GLU A 177 1.51 9.93 4.73
C GLU A 177 0.85 10.34 3.41
N GLU A 178 0.40 9.38 2.60
CA GLU A 178 -0.28 9.65 1.34
C GLU A 178 -1.58 10.44 1.52
N THR A 179 -2.37 10.12 2.57
CA THR A 179 -3.62 10.82 2.86
C THR A 179 -3.34 12.26 3.30
N ARG A 180 -2.32 12.49 4.14
CA ARG A 180 -1.90 13.84 4.54
C ARG A 180 -1.42 14.66 3.34
N ALA A 181 -0.61 14.06 2.45
CA ALA A 181 -0.16 14.71 1.23
C ALA A 181 -1.35 15.05 0.32
N THR A 182 -2.23 14.09 0.05
CA THR A 182 -3.44 14.31 -0.77
C THR A 182 -4.33 15.39 -0.18
N PHE A 183 -4.56 15.38 1.14
CA PHE A 183 -5.35 16.40 1.82
C PHE A 183 -4.74 17.80 1.67
N SER A 184 -3.43 17.95 1.91
CA SER A 184 -2.71 19.22 1.76
C SER A 184 -2.80 19.76 0.33
N HIS A 185 -2.56 18.92 -0.69
CA HIS A 185 -2.69 19.32 -2.10
C HIS A 185 -4.13 19.67 -2.47
N THR A 186 -5.12 18.97 -1.91
CA THR A 186 -6.55 19.23 -2.17
C THR A 186 -6.99 20.55 -1.55
N ALA A 187 -6.55 20.86 -0.34
CA ALA A 187 -6.93 22.05 0.43
C ALA A 187 -6.57 23.38 -0.26
N MET A 188 -5.65 23.36 -1.22
CA MET A 188 -5.33 24.57 -2.01
C MET A 188 -6.48 25.06 -2.88
N GLY A 189 -7.33 24.20 -3.37
CA GLY A 189 -8.34 24.55 -4.38
C GLY A 189 -9.75 24.06 -4.07
N SER A 190 -9.94 23.32 -2.96
CA SER A 190 -11.20 22.69 -2.67
C SER A 190 -11.39 22.44 -1.18
N PRO A 191 -12.60 22.62 -0.63
CA PRO A 191 -12.93 22.03 0.66
C PRO A 191 -12.74 20.52 0.62
N ALA A 192 -12.25 19.92 1.71
CA ALA A 192 -12.06 18.49 1.81
C ALA A 192 -12.41 17.94 3.20
N VAL A 193 -12.88 16.69 3.23
CA VAL A 193 -13.12 15.90 4.43
C VAL A 193 -12.53 14.51 4.23
N ILE A 194 -11.82 14.01 5.23
CA ILE A 194 -11.31 12.63 5.25
C ILE A 194 -12.32 11.76 5.97
N VAL A 195 -12.65 10.62 5.37
CA VAL A 195 -13.40 9.52 5.97
C VAL A 195 -12.57 8.25 5.95
N LYS A 196 -12.51 7.56 7.07
CA LYS A 196 -11.66 6.38 7.21
C LYS A 196 -12.32 5.10 6.68
N ASP A 197 -13.63 4.97 6.90
CA ASP A 197 -14.40 3.76 6.63
C ASP A 197 -15.89 4.08 6.41
N MET A 198 -16.69 3.03 6.24
CA MET A 198 -18.15 3.18 6.05
C MET A 198 -18.82 3.78 7.28
N ALA A 199 -18.37 3.50 8.50
CA ALA A 199 -18.98 4.04 9.72
C ALA A 199 -18.83 5.57 9.78
N GLU A 200 -17.66 6.12 9.48
CA GLU A 200 -17.48 7.58 9.38
C GLU A 200 -18.25 8.16 8.18
N THR A 201 -18.43 7.40 7.10
CA THR A 201 -19.24 7.83 5.96
C THR A 201 -20.72 7.92 6.31
N GLU A 202 -21.25 7.01 7.11
CA GLU A 202 -22.63 7.04 7.62
C GLU A 202 -22.84 8.24 8.59
N GLU A 203 -21.86 8.58 9.41
CA GLU A 203 -21.94 9.82 10.21
C GLU A 203 -21.96 11.06 9.31
N LEU A 204 -21.19 11.07 8.22
CA LEU A 204 -21.22 12.16 7.24
C LEU A 204 -22.60 12.23 6.52
N GLU A 205 -23.19 11.08 6.15
CA GLU A 205 -24.57 11.01 5.62
C GLU A 205 -25.57 11.68 6.56
N ARG A 206 -25.51 11.36 7.85
CA ARG A 206 -26.45 11.91 8.85
C ARG A 206 -26.36 13.44 8.96
N ILE A 207 -25.16 14.01 8.76
CA ILE A 207 -24.98 15.46 8.62
C ILE A 207 -25.57 15.97 7.31
N ILE A 208 -25.28 15.31 6.18
CA ILE A 208 -25.77 15.72 4.84
C ILE A 208 -27.30 15.71 4.77
N THR A 209 -27.94 14.70 5.37
CA THR A 209 -29.39 14.53 5.36
C THR A 209 -30.11 15.43 6.38
N GLY A 210 -29.39 15.98 7.36
CA GLY A 210 -29.95 16.76 8.45
C GLY A 210 -30.55 15.92 9.58
N GLU A 211 -30.23 14.63 9.63
CA GLU A 211 -30.63 13.74 10.74
C GLU A 211 -29.97 14.17 12.05
N ILE A 212 -28.71 14.62 11.97
CA ILE A 212 -28.01 15.25 13.09
C ILE A 212 -27.66 16.71 12.77
N PRO A 213 -27.62 17.60 13.79
CA PRO A 213 -27.34 19.02 13.59
C PRO A 213 -25.96 19.27 12.98
N LEU A 214 -25.84 20.30 12.13
CA LEU A 214 -24.59 20.68 11.46
C LEU A 214 -23.47 21.02 12.45
N GLU A 215 -23.83 21.49 13.65
CA GLU A 215 -22.88 21.83 14.73
C GLU A 215 -22.07 20.61 15.19
N ARG A 216 -22.62 19.39 15.03
CA ARG A 216 -21.92 18.14 15.37
C ARG A 216 -20.78 17.82 14.38
N PHE A 217 -20.76 18.44 13.20
CA PHE A 217 -19.72 18.23 12.22
C PHE A 217 -18.32 18.52 12.77
N ALA A 218 -18.17 19.61 13.51
CA ALA A 218 -16.87 19.97 14.09
C ALA A 218 -16.35 18.95 15.12
N GLU A 219 -17.27 18.30 15.85
CA GLU A 219 -16.93 17.24 16.80
C GLU A 219 -16.47 15.95 16.08
N LEU A 220 -17.14 15.59 14.98
CA LEU A 220 -16.89 14.34 14.25
C LEU A 220 -15.72 14.46 13.28
N PHE A 221 -15.62 15.60 12.57
CA PHE A 221 -14.69 15.77 11.45
C PHE A 221 -13.76 16.99 11.56
N GLY A 222 -13.81 17.75 12.65
CA GLY A 222 -13.10 19.04 12.76
C GLY A 222 -11.58 18.95 12.58
N THR A 223 -10.97 17.81 12.92
CA THR A 223 -9.55 17.54 12.69
C THR A 223 -9.27 16.88 11.34
N HIS A 224 -10.32 16.50 10.62
CA HIS A 224 -10.26 15.77 9.35
C HIS A 224 -10.85 16.54 8.17
N CYS A 225 -11.05 17.84 8.33
CA CYS A 225 -11.55 18.74 7.27
C CYS A 225 -10.64 19.96 7.07
N THR A 226 -10.78 20.61 5.94
CA THR A 226 -10.03 21.84 5.63
C THR A 226 -10.40 22.97 6.58
N PRO A 227 -9.46 23.88 6.93
CA PRO A 227 -9.75 25.05 7.74
C PRO A 227 -10.89 25.90 7.16
N GLY A 228 -11.83 26.32 7.99
CA GLY A 228 -12.97 27.13 7.55
C GLY A 228 -14.07 26.36 6.81
N PHE A 229 -14.07 25.03 6.88
CA PHE A 229 -15.11 24.19 6.30
C PHE A 229 -16.49 24.54 6.85
N ASP A 230 -17.43 24.82 5.95
CA ASP A 230 -18.84 25.11 6.28
C ASP A 230 -19.71 23.94 5.81
N PRO A 231 -20.16 23.05 6.71
CA PRO A 231 -20.94 21.88 6.31
C PRO A 231 -22.28 22.21 5.62
N ALA A 232 -22.88 23.39 5.91
CA ALA A 232 -24.09 23.82 5.27
C ALA A 232 -23.90 24.14 3.78
N LYS A 233 -22.73 24.61 3.41
CA LYS A 233 -22.37 25.00 2.05
C LYS A 233 -21.58 23.91 1.35
N ASP A 234 -20.54 23.42 2.01
CA ASP A 234 -19.51 22.61 1.37
C ASP A 234 -19.97 21.18 1.14
N LEU A 235 -20.96 20.66 1.91
CA LEU A 235 -21.55 19.34 1.68
C LEU A 235 -22.67 19.30 0.65
N GLN A 236 -22.95 20.40 -0.07
CA GLN A 236 -23.97 20.41 -1.12
C GLN A 236 -23.52 19.75 -2.42
N ARG A 237 -22.22 19.71 -2.68
CA ARG A 237 -21.61 19.15 -3.89
C ARG A 237 -20.37 18.40 -3.50
N ILE A 238 -20.34 17.10 -3.73
CA ILE A 238 -19.25 16.24 -3.30
C ILE A 238 -18.72 15.36 -4.44
N GLY A 239 -17.46 14.97 -4.35
CA GLY A 239 -16.87 13.91 -5.15
C GLY A 239 -15.90 13.13 -4.29
N VAL A 240 -15.75 11.83 -4.56
CA VAL A 240 -14.93 10.93 -3.74
C VAL A 240 -13.61 10.63 -4.42
N VAL A 241 -12.51 10.75 -3.70
CA VAL A 241 -11.20 10.18 -4.06
C VAL A 241 -10.73 9.29 -2.90
N ASN A 242 -9.71 8.48 -3.13
CA ASN A 242 -9.22 7.58 -2.08
C ASN A 242 -7.69 7.53 -2.05
N GLN A 243 -7.15 7.22 -0.88
CA GLN A 243 -5.79 6.77 -0.72
C GLN A 243 -5.57 5.57 -1.64
N THR A 244 -4.49 5.55 -2.42
CA THR A 244 -4.28 4.59 -3.52
C THR A 244 -4.19 3.13 -3.10
N THR A 245 -4.04 2.87 -1.81
CA THR A 245 -3.84 1.54 -1.22
C THR A 245 -5.03 1.02 -0.40
N MET A 246 -6.19 1.69 -0.45
CA MET A 246 -7.40 1.25 0.26
C MET A 246 -8.02 -0.01 -0.35
N LEU A 247 -8.93 -0.64 0.39
CA LEU A 247 -9.65 -1.81 -0.09
C LEU A 247 -10.65 -1.41 -1.19
N ALA A 248 -10.55 -2.04 -2.37
CA ALA A 248 -11.35 -1.67 -3.55
C ALA A 248 -12.86 -1.79 -3.32
N THR A 249 -13.28 -2.88 -2.66
CA THR A 249 -14.69 -3.11 -2.34
C THR A 249 -15.26 -2.07 -1.38
N GLU A 250 -14.49 -1.62 -0.40
CA GLU A 250 -14.91 -0.58 0.55
C GLU A 250 -14.93 0.80 -0.11
N THR A 251 -13.91 1.13 -0.91
CA THR A 251 -13.87 2.38 -1.68
C THR A 251 -15.09 2.52 -2.58
N GLN A 252 -15.45 1.45 -3.29
CA GLN A 252 -16.64 1.44 -4.15
C GLN A 252 -17.93 1.59 -3.33
N ALA A 253 -18.03 0.84 -2.22
CA ALA A 253 -19.20 0.91 -1.35
C ALA A 253 -19.42 2.32 -0.77
N ILE A 254 -18.37 3.00 -0.35
CA ILE A 254 -18.40 4.38 0.16
C ILE A 254 -18.87 5.36 -0.95
N ALA A 255 -18.30 5.24 -2.14
CA ALA A 255 -18.66 6.10 -3.26
C ALA A 255 -20.14 5.90 -3.67
N ASP A 256 -20.60 4.65 -3.76
CA ASP A 256 -21.98 4.32 -4.09
C ASP A 256 -22.95 4.78 -3.00
N HIS A 257 -22.56 4.62 -1.71
CA HIS A 257 -23.37 5.07 -0.59
C HIS A 257 -23.57 6.60 -0.63
N LEU A 258 -22.53 7.37 -0.76
CA LEU A 258 -22.62 8.84 -0.86
C LEU A 258 -23.38 9.29 -2.10
N LYS A 259 -23.23 8.58 -3.23
CA LYS A 259 -24.04 8.82 -4.42
C LYS A 259 -25.54 8.62 -4.16
N GLN A 260 -25.92 7.57 -3.43
CA GLN A 260 -27.31 7.33 -3.04
C GLN A 260 -27.84 8.39 -2.06
N VAL A 261 -27.03 8.84 -1.14
CA VAL A 261 -27.36 9.95 -0.23
C VAL A 261 -27.70 11.21 -1.02
N MET A 262 -26.84 11.58 -1.99
CA MET A 262 -27.07 12.76 -2.82
C MET A 262 -28.28 12.58 -3.76
N LEU A 263 -28.48 11.37 -4.30
CA LEU A 263 -29.66 11.04 -5.11
C LEU A 263 -30.96 11.21 -4.32
N LYS A 264 -31.01 10.68 -3.10
CA LYS A 264 -32.18 10.82 -2.20
C LYS A 264 -32.47 12.29 -1.86
N LYS A 265 -31.39 13.08 -1.63
CA LYS A 265 -31.53 14.47 -1.23
C LYS A 265 -31.94 15.41 -2.36
N TYR A 266 -31.39 15.24 -3.57
CA TYR A 266 -31.54 16.20 -4.67
C TYR A 266 -32.31 15.65 -5.87
N GLY A 267 -32.61 14.36 -5.92
CA GLY A 267 -33.26 13.69 -7.02
C GLY A 267 -32.36 13.44 -8.24
N GLU A 268 -32.83 12.57 -9.14
CA GLU A 268 -32.06 12.11 -10.29
C GLU A 268 -31.67 13.23 -11.27
N ALA A 269 -32.57 14.18 -11.50
CA ALA A 269 -32.36 15.29 -12.43
C ALA A 269 -31.21 16.23 -12.01
N GLU A 270 -30.97 16.38 -10.70
CA GLU A 270 -29.95 17.26 -10.14
C GLU A 270 -28.69 16.53 -9.68
N LEU A 271 -28.70 15.19 -9.64
CA LEU A 271 -27.61 14.38 -9.10
C LEU A 271 -26.24 14.79 -9.67
N ASN A 272 -26.13 14.95 -10.98
CA ASN A 272 -24.86 15.29 -11.64
C ASN A 272 -24.29 16.68 -11.24
N LYS A 273 -25.10 17.54 -10.63
CA LYS A 273 -24.63 18.83 -10.08
C LYS A 273 -24.11 18.68 -8.65
N HIS A 274 -24.58 17.67 -7.94
CA HIS A 274 -24.33 17.47 -6.51
C HIS A 274 -23.37 16.32 -6.23
N PHE A 275 -23.21 15.36 -7.14
CA PHE A 275 -22.27 14.26 -7.02
C PHE A 275 -21.43 14.10 -8.29
N ALA A 276 -20.11 14.20 -8.14
CA ALA A 276 -19.19 13.93 -9.22
C ALA A 276 -18.75 12.46 -9.21
N ASP A 277 -19.10 11.73 -10.26
CA ASP A 277 -18.65 10.34 -10.46
C ASP A 277 -17.16 10.35 -10.84
N THR A 278 -16.32 9.98 -9.90
CA THR A 278 -14.86 10.07 -10.05
C THR A 278 -14.20 8.78 -10.49
N ARG A 279 -14.92 7.65 -10.50
CA ARG A 279 -14.36 6.30 -10.48
C ARG A 279 -13.36 6.13 -9.33
N ASP A 280 -12.92 4.92 -9.03
CA ASP A 280 -11.88 4.72 -8.01
C ASP A 280 -10.55 5.37 -8.44
N THR A 281 -9.78 5.84 -7.46
CA THR A 281 -8.44 6.38 -7.64
C THR A 281 -7.36 5.42 -7.08
N LEU A 282 -7.68 4.16 -6.90
CA LEU A 282 -6.74 3.12 -6.52
C LEU A 282 -5.62 2.97 -7.55
N CYS A 283 -4.44 2.60 -7.10
CA CYS A 283 -3.37 2.30 -8.03
C CYS A 283 -3.58 0.90 -8.64
N TYR A 284 -3.02 0.70 -9.85
CA TYR A 284 -3.10 -0.60 -10.52
C TYR A 284 -2.54 -1.75 -9.67
N ALA A 285 -1.46 -1.50 -8.92
CA ALA A 285 -0.84 -2.54 -8.08
C ALA A 285 -1.75 -2.95 -6.92
N THR A 286 -2.53 -2.01 -6.37
CA THR A 286 -3.53 -2.32 -5.35
C THR A 286 -4.63 -3.20 -5.93
N ASN A 287 -5.17 -2.83 -7.09
CA ASN A 287 -6.20 -3.63 -7.77
C ASN A 287 -5.65 -5.01 -8.16
N ASP A 288 -4.51 -5.07 -8.87
CA ASP A 288 -3.89 -6.34 -9.29
C ASP A 288 -3.65 -7.28 -8.09
N ASN A 289 -3.13 -6.75 -6.95
CA ASN A 289 -2.86 -7.56 -5.76
C ASN A 289 -4.14 -8.05 -5.08
N GLN A 290 -5.16 -7.19 -4.96
CA GLN A 290 -6.44 -7.58 -4.36
C GLN A 290 -7.17 -8.61 -5.24
N ASP A 291 -7.21 -8.40 -6.56
CA ASP A 291 -7.82 -9.35 -7.50
C ASP A 291 -7.10 -10.71 -7.47
N ALA A 292 -5.76 -10.71 -7.43
CA ALA A 292 -4.99 -11.94 -7.29
C ALA A 292 -5.22 -12.62 -5.93
N THR A 293 -5.46 -11.84 -4.86
CA THR A 293 -5.79 -12.38 -3.53
C THR A 293 -7.18 -13.00 -3.52
N LEU A 294 -8.15 -12.42 -4.22
CA LEU A 294 -9.49 -13.03 -4.36
C LEU A 294 -9.43 -14.39 -5.08
N GLU A 295 -8.52 -14.57 -6.03
CA GLU A 295 -8.28 -15.89 -6.66
C GLU A 295 -7.61 -16.89 -5.70
N LEU A 296 -6.80 -16.42 -4.74
CA LEU A 296 -6.28 -17.29 -3.69
C LEU A 296 -7.38 -17.83 -2.76
N LEU A 297 -8.41 -17.03 -2.49
CA LEU A 297 -9.56 -17.49 -1.68
C LEU A 297 -10.35 -18.65 -2.31
N LYS A 298 -10.18 -18.89 -3.61
CA LYS A 298 -10.81 -20.03 -4.29
C LYS A 298 -10.02 -21.33 -4.15
N GLN A 299 -8.84 -21.27 -3.53
CA GLN A 299 -7.96 -22.42 -3.35
C GLN A 299 -8.19 -23.12 -2.02
N GLU A 300 -7.77 -24.38 -1.93
CA GLU A 300 -7.69 -25.11 -0.67
C GLU A 300 -6.26 -25.00 -0.12
N ALA A 301 -6.11 -24.43 1.07
CA ALA A 301 -4.84 -24.30 1.75
C ALA A 301 -5.00 -24.43 3.28
N ASP A 302 -3.92 -24.76 3.95
CA ASP A 302 -3.90 -24.96 5.40
C ASP A 302 -3.67 -23.65 6.14
N LEU A 303 -2.91 -22.75 5.55
CA LEU A 303 -2.61 -21.43 6.11
C LEU A 303 -2.14 -20.47 5.01
N ALA A 304 -2.06 -19.20 5.36
CA ALA A 304 -1.49 -18.15 4.51
C ALA A 304 -0.35 -17.43 5.23
N LEU A 305 0.74 -17.20 4.50
CA LEU A 305 1.84 -16.31 4.88
C LEU A 305 1.78 -15.06 4.00
N VAL A 306 1.64 -13.90 4.63
CA VAL A 306 1.64 -12.61 3.94
C VAL A 306 2.86 -11.81 4.38
N VAL A 307 3.74 -11.49 3.43
CA VAL A 307 5.03 -10.86 3.72
C VAL A 307 4.98 -9.36 3.38
N GLY A 308 5.43 -8.52 4.31
CA GLY A 308 5.54 -7.07 4.08
C GLY A 308 5.56 -6.25 5.35
N GLY A 309 5.77 -4.94 5.23
CA GLY A 309 5.84 -4.04 6.37
C GLY A 309 4.49 -3.87 7.07
N TYR A 310 4.50 -3.86 8.39
CA TYR A 310 3.28 -3.79 9.21
C TYR A 310 2.49 -2.48 9.09
N ASN A 311 3.12 -1.42 8.61
CA ASN A 311 2.50 -0.13 8.30
C ASN A 311 2.02 -0.02 6.83
N SER A 312 2.17 -1.08 6.02
CA SER A 312 1.72 -1.09 4.63
C SER A 312 0.23 -1.35 4.52
N SER A 313 -0.56 -0.35 4.13
CA SER A 313 -2.00 -0.52 3.88
C SER A 313 -2.29 -1.58 2.81
N ASN A 314 -1.49 -1.62 1.73
CA ASN A 314 -1.65 -2.65 0.70
C ASN A 314 -1.51 -4.07 1.27
N THR A 315 -0.47 -4.30 2.10
CA THR A 315 -0.25 -5.62 2.73
C THR A 315 -1.35 -5.95 3.74
N SER A 316 -1.75 -4.97 4.57
CA SER A 316 -2.81 -5.17 5.57
C SER A 316 -4.14 -5.60 4.94
N HIS A 317 -4.53 -5.01 3.81
CA HIS A 317 -5.76 -5.40 3.11
C HIS A 317 -5.68 -6.80 2.48
N ILE A 318 -4.49 -7.24 2.03
CA ILE A 318 -4.28 -8.65 1.62
C ILE A 318 -4.50 -9.59 2.80
N VAL A 319 -3.98 -9.25 3.99
CA VAL A 319 -4.20 -10.01 5.23
C VAL A 319 -5.68 -10.09 5.55
N GLU A 320 -6.39 -8.97 5.59
CA GLU A 320 -7.84 -8.89 5.86
C GLU A 320 -8.67 -9.77 4.89
N LEU A 321 -8.26 -9.83 3.63
CA LEU A 321 -8.93 -10.69 2.65
C LEU A 321 -8.68 -12.17 2.95
N LEU A 322 -7.43 -12.57 3.20
CA LEU A 322 -7.05 -13.97 3.41
C LEU A 322 -7.55 -14.53 4.75
N GLU A 323 -7.63 -13.71 5.81
CA GLU A 323 -8.20 -14.10 7.11
C GLU A 323 -9.67 -14.54 7.04
N ARG A 324 -10.38 -14.19 5.95
CA ARG A 324 -11.76 -14.65 5.72
C ARG A 324 -11.87 -16.15 5.51
N GLN A 325 -10.77 -16.82 5.13
CA GLN A 325 -10.77 -18.23 4.75
C GLN A 325 -9.65 -19.04 5.39
N PHE A 326 -8.47 -18.43 5.64
CA PHE A 326 -7.29 -19.16 6.10
C PHE A 326 -6.78 -18.63 7.44
N PRO A 327 -6.21 -19.47 8.31
CA PRO A 327 -5.27 -19.02 9.33
C PRO A 327 -4.17 -18.22 8.64
N THR A 328 -4.09 -16.90 8.89
CA THR A 328 -3.21 -16.00 8.15
C THR A 328 -2.18 -15.39 9.10
N TYR A 329 -0.92 -15.42 8.69
CA TYR A 329 0.19 -14.87 9.44
C TYR A 329 0.85 -13.73 8.65
N PHE A 330 0.78 -12.52 9.22
CA PHE A 330 1.40 -11.32 8.68
C PHE A 330 2.79 -11.15 9.27
N ILE A 331 3.83 -11.28 8.44
CA ILE A 331 5.24 -11.24 8.84
C ILE A 331 6.03 -10.23 8.00
N ASN A 332 7.09 -9.66 8.56
CA ASN A 332 8.01 -8.82 7.80
C ASN A 332 8.93 -9.64 6.88
N GLY A 333 9.29 -10.86 7.29
CA GLY A 333 10.21 -11.72 6.54
C GLY A 333 10.44 -13.08 7.19
N ASP A 334 11.57 -13.69 6.89
CA ASP A 334 11.95 -15.03 7.35
C ASP A 334 12.36 -15.09 8.84
N LYS A 335 12.76 -13.96 9.42
CA LYS A 335 13.21 -13.87 10.82
C LYS A 335 12.08 -14.14 11.82
N GLU A 336 10.85 -13.89 11.45
CA GLU A 336 9.66 -14.14 12.25
C GLU A 336 9.25 -15.62 12.28
N LEU A 337 9.81 -16.45 11.41
CA LEU A 337 9.69 -17.90 11.45
C LEU A 337 10.74 -18.45 12.43
N LEU A 338 10.40 -18.48 13.72
CA LEU A 338 11.36 -18.77 14.79
C LEU A 338 11.82 -20.23 14.78
N ARG A 339 10.86 -21.15 14.59
CA ARG A 339 11.06 -22.60 14.46
C ARG A 339 9.79 -23.26 13.92
N SER A 340 9.84 -24.54 13.60
CA SER A 340 8.70 -25.27 13.02
C SER A 340 7.38 -25.14 13.80
N GLY A 341 7.47 -25.04 15.11
CA GLY A 341 6.29 -24.92 16.00
C GLY A 341 5.99 -23.48 16.44
N GLU A 342 6.72 -22.45 16.03
CA GLU A 342 6.55 -21.10 16.57
C GLU A 342 6.80 -20.01 15.52
N ILE A 343 5.85 -19.07 15.40
CA ILE A 343 5.91 -17.90 14.53
C ILE A 343 5.58 -16.64 15.31
N GLU A 344 6.31 -15.56 15.06
CA GLU A 344 5.94 -14.21 15.50
C GLU A 344 5.29 -13.47 14.33
N HIS A 345 4.10 -12.96 14.52
CA HIS A 345 3.34 -12.29 13.44
C HIS A 345 2.57 -11.09 13.96
N PHE A 346 2.19 -10.20 13.05
CA PHE A 346 1.47 -8.97 13.39
C PHE A 346 -0.04 -9.18 13.30
N ILE A 347 -0.74 -8.78 14.34
CA ILE A 347 -2.21 -8.72 14.36
C ILE A 347 -2.63 -7.31 13.96
N TYR A 348 -3.05 -7.16 12.71
CA TYR A 348 -3.31 -5.87 12.11
C TYR A 348 -4.39 -5.05 12.83
N PRO A 349 -5.58 -5.59 13.16
CA PRO A 349 -6.59 -4.79 13.85
C PRO A 349 -6.18 -4.31 15.25
N ALA A 350 -5.32 -5.09 15.91
CA ALA A 350 -4.85 -4.78 17.27
C ALA A 350 -3.52 -4.02 17.30
N HIS A 351 -2.87 -3.83 16.14
CA HIS A 351 -1.56 -3.21 15.99
C HIS A 351 -0.50 -3.75 16.96
N LYS A 352 -0.39 -5.08 17.08
CA LYS A 352 0.55 -5.72 18.00
C LYS A 352 1.15 -7.00 17.43
N LEU A 353 2.36 -7.30 17.86
CA LEU A 353 3.01 -8.59 17.62
C LEU A 353 2.42 -9.66 18.51
N LYS A 354 2.31 -10.87 17.98
CA LYS A 354 1.88 -12.08 18.67
C LYS A 354 2.77 -13.25 18.29
N ARG A 355 3.15 -14.07 19.28
CA ARG A 355 3.73 -15.38 19.04
C ARG A 355 2.64 -16.44 19.08
N THR A 356 2.67 -17.31 18.06
CA THR A 356 1.73 -18.41 17.93
C THR A 356 2.50 -19.71 17.84
N ALA A 357 2.17 -20.65 18.74
CA ALA A 357 2.69 -22.01 18.71
C ALA A 357 1.89 -22.87 17.72
N ASP A 358 2.49 -23.98 17.28
CA ASP A 358 1.88 -24.96 16.38
C ASP A 358 1.27 -24.36 15.10
N TRP A 359 1.92 -23.31 14.58
CA TRP A 359 1.46 -22.58 13.40
C TRP A 359 1.56 -23.40 12.11
N LEU A 360 2.55 -24.30 12.02
CA LEU A 360 2.80 -25.15 10.85
C LEU A 360 2.21 -26.53 11.07
N PRO A 361 1.17 -26.93 10.30
CA PRO A 361 0.54 -28.25 10.43
C PRO A 361 1.52 -29.40 10.21
N THR A 362 1.32 -30.50 10.94
CA THR A 362 2.15 -31.71 10.82
C THR A 362 1.72 -32.64 9.69
N LYS A 363 0.51 -32.44 9.13
CA LYS A 363 0.04 -33.22 7.97
C LYS A 363 0.92 -32.98 6.73
N ARG A 364 0.97 -33.96 5.84
CA ARG A 364 1.71 -33.87 4.58
C ARG A 364 0.82 -34.31 3.41
N PRO A 365 0.87 -33.63 2.25
CA PRO A 365 1.51 -32.34 2.08
C PRO A 365 0.83 -31.23 2.89
N VAL A 366 1.61 -30.27 3.39
CA VAL A 366 1.07 -29.01 3.88
C VAL A 366 0.97 -28.02 2.73
N THR A 367 -0.17 -27.36 2.58
CA THR A 367 -0.42 -26.39 1.50
C THR A 367 -0.48 -24.97 2.09
N ILE A 368 0.40 -24.08 1.60
CA ILE A 368 0.61 -22.76 2.13
C ILE A 368 0.35 -21.71 1.02
N VAL A 369 -0.57 -20.80 1.24
CA VAL A 369 -0.68 -19.58 0.44
C VAL A 369 0.49 -18.67 0.81
N LEU A 370 1.25 -18.19 -0.19
CA LEU A 370 2.36 -17.28 0.01
C LEU A 370 2.19 -16.07 -0.93
N THR A 371 2.12 -14.88 -0.35
CA THR A 371 2.00 -13.62 -1.09
C THR A 371 2.65 -12.46 -0.33
N SER A 372 2.68 -11.29 -0.97
CA SER A 372 3.23 -10.09 -0.34
C SER A 372 2.57 -8.81 -0.85
N GLY A 373 2.74 -7.73 -0.10
CA GLY A 373 2.35 -6.40 -0.54
C GLY A 373 3.25 -5.81 -1.63
N ALA A 374 2.81 -4.69 -2.21
CA ALA A 374 3.46 -3.99 -3.32
C ALA A 374 4.80 -3.31 -2.95
N SER A 375 5.17 -3.28 -1.68
CA SER A 375 6.43 -2.73 -1.15
C SER A 375 7.43 -3.81 -0.69
N CYS A 376 7.16 -5.09 -0.98
CA CYS A 376 7.99 -6.20 -0.53
C CYS A 376 8.92 -6.68 -1.67
N PRO A 377 10.24 -6.78 -1.47
CA PRO A 377 11.14 -7.37 -2.45
C PRO A 377 10.89 -8.88 -2.60
N ASP A 378 11.01 -9.38 -3.81
CA ASP A 378 10.76 -10.80 -4.11
C ASP A 378 11.73 -11.74 -3.37
N THR A 379 12.92 -11.27 -3.05
CA THR A 379 13.90 -12.03 -2.25
C THR A 379 13.43 -12.37 -0.84
N LEU A 380 12.56 -11.53 -0.24
CA LEU A 380 11.95 -11.86 1.05
C LEU A 380 11.06 -13.10 0.96
N LEU A 381 10.32 -13.24 -0.14
CA LEU A 381 9.49 -14.44 -0.36
C LEU A 381 10.34 -15.68 -0.58
N ASP A 382 11.47 -15.56 -1.33
CA ASP A 382 12.41 -16.67 -1.46
C ASP A 382 12.91 -17.13 -0.09
N ARG A 383 13.34 -16.20 0.77
CA ARG A 383 13.84 -16.53 2.11
C ARG A 383 12.76 -17.15 3.00
N VAL A 384 11.54 -16.60 2.98
CA VAL A 384 10.41 -17.16 3.73
C VAL A 384 10.09 -18.57 3.24
N MET A 385 10.03 -18.79 1.94
CA MET A 385 9.79 -20.11 1.34
C MET A 385 10.88 -21.11 1.76
N LEU A 386 12.15 -20.76 1.59
CA LEU A 386 13.29 -21.60 1.98
C LEU A 386 13.28 -21.88 3.48
N LYS A 387 12.96 -20.88 4.31
CA LYS A 387 12.87 -21.05 5.76
C LYS A 387 11.77 -22.03 6.18
N VAL A 388 10.64 -22.03 5.49
CA VAL A 388 9.60 -23.06 5.71
C VAL A 388 10.10 -24.45 5.37
N LEU A 389 10.88 -24.59 4.29
CA LEU A 389 11.46 -25.88 3.88
C LEU A 389 12.45 -26.42 4.91
N ASP A 390 13.19 -25.55 5.63
CA ASP A 390 14.03 -25.99 6.74
C ASP A 390 13.26 -26.72 7.85
N PHE A 391 11.95 -26.46 7.95
CA PHE A 391 11.09 -27.03 8.98
C PHE A 391 10.35 -28.30 8.53
N VAL A 392 10.43 -28.66 7.24
CA VAL A 392 9.66 -29.78 6.68
C VAL A 392 10.58 -30.78 6.00
N GLU A 393 10.73 -31.94 6.60
CA GLU A 393 11.54 -33.04 6.04
C GLU A 393 10.93 -33.63 4.75
N GLY A 394 11.80 -34.08 3.86
CA GLY A 394 11.40 -34.78 2.64
C GLY A 394 10.85 -33.88 1.53
N ALA A 395 10.99 -32.55 1.65
CA ALA A 395 10.64 -31.64 0.58
C ALA A 395 11.66 -31.72 -0.56
N THR A 396 11.17 -31.61 -1.79
CA THR A 396 12.03 -31.40 -2.96
C THR A 396 12.75 -30.07 -2.87
N ASP A 397 13.99 -30.01 -3.32
CA ASP A 397 14.73 -28.76 -3.41
C ASP A 397 13.97 -27.72 -4.25
N ALA A 398 13.92 -26.48 -3.75
CA ALA A 398 13.13 -25.40 -4.37
C ALA A 398 13.61 -25.07 -5.79
N GLU A 399 14.94 -25.08 -6.03
CA GLU A 399 15.52 -24.82 -7.34
C GLU A 399 15.12 -25.89 -8.37
N THR A 400 15.13 -27.15 -7.94
CA THR A 400 14.68 -28.30 -8.75
C THR A 400 13.19 -28.19 -9.08
N ALA A 401 12.34 -27.87 -8.11
CA ALA A 401 10.90 -27.74 -8.31
C ALA A 401 10.55 -26.57 -9.25
N VAL A 402 11.20 -25.41 -9.07
CA VAL A 402 11.03 -24.25 -9.96
C VAL A 402 11.48 -24.56 -11.38
N SER A 403 12.62 -25.24 -11.55
CA SER A 403 13.12 -25.64 -12.86
C SER A 403 12.13 -26.57 -13.58
N ALA A 404 11.65 -27.59 -12.88
CA ALA A 404 10.66 -28.52 -13.42
C ALA A 404 9.37 -27.82 -13.85
N LEU A 405 8.86 -26.87 -13.05
CA LEU A 405 7.65 -26.11 -13.38
C LEU A 405 7.86 -25.17 -14.56
N VAL A 406 9.01 -24.53 -14.67
CA VAL A 406 9.33 -23.63 -15.80
C VAL A 406 9.50 -24.40 -17.11
N GLU A 407 10.10 -25.59 -17.06
CA GLU A 407 10.34 -26.43 -18.25
C GLU A 407 9.07 -27.17 -18.71
N ASN A 408 8.30 -27.75 -17.80
CA ASN A 408 7.19 -28.66 -18.11
C ASN A 408 5.80 -28.00 -17.99
N GLY A 409 5.71 -26.82 -17.38
CA GLY A 409 4.45 -26.20 -17.00
C GLY A 409 3.88 -26.76 -15.69
N PRO A 410 2.75 -26.22 -15.20
CA PRO A 410 2.13 -26.71 -13.97
C PRO A 410 1.71 -28.16 -14.15
N PRO A 411 1.76 -28.98 -13.08
CA PRO A 411 1.23 -30.34 -13.11
C PRO A 411 -0.25 -30.29 -13.55
N GLN A 412 -0.63 -31.19 -14.43
CA GLN A 412 -2.00 -31.33 -14.94
C GLN A 412 -2.96 -31.84 -13.85
#